data_1d7247d71eeae2268146c58e0dbdd02e
#
_entry.id   1d7247d71eeae2268146c58e0dbdd02e
#
_cell.length_a   1.000
_cell.length_b   1.000
_cell.length_c   1.000
_cell.angle_alpha   90.00
_cell.angle_beta   90.00
_cell.angle_gamma   90.00
#
_symmetry.space_group_name_H-M   'P 1'
#
loop_
_entity.id
_entity.type
_entity.pdbx_description
1 polymer ?
#
loop_
_entity_poly.entity_id
_entity_poly.type
_entity_poly.pdbx_seq_one_letter_code
_entity_poly.pdbx_strand_id
1 'polypeptide(L)'
;MDMADTVYTEPLTPEIVSEIIKKENVDAILPTMGGQTGLNIATGLGDLGLLDGIKVLGSDIQTIKDVEDRDLFGHFMDKLNEPIPKCHAVESVEEAIEAVKDIGYPVIVRPAFTLGGTGGGVAYNEEELIEIATHGLDMSFINQVLIDESVLGWKEFEYEVMRDKEDTCIIVCNMENIDPMGIHTGESVVVAPAQNLNDRDSQALRDASIKIIRALGIQGGCNIQFAVNPETGEYKVIEVNPRVSRSSALASKATGYPIAKISSKIALGMTLDEIKNDI
;
A
#
# COMPACT_ATOMS: atom_id res chain seq x y z
N MET A 1 17.74 24.43 8.44
CA MET A 1 17.65 23.43 7.36
C MET A 1 19.03 23.25 6.75
N ASP A 2 19.94 22.67 7.53
CA ASP A 2 21.36 22.64 7.18
C ASP A 2 21.78 21.32 6.51
N MET A 3 20.82 20.56 5.97
CA MET A 3 21.05 19.22 5.41
C MET A 3 20.83 19.14 3.89
N ALA A 4 20.19 20.13 3.29
CA ALA A 4 19.97 20.22 1.85
C ALA A 4 20.70 21.42 1.26
N ASP A 5 21.35 21.25 0.12
CA ASP A 5 22.05 22.34 -0.58
C ASP A 5 21.04 23.40 -1.07
N THR A 6 19.88 22.93 -1.56
CA THR A 6 18.80 23.80 -2.02
C THR A 6 17.44 23.26 -1.55
N VAL A 7 16.54 24.16 -1.14
CA VAL A 7 15.16 23.84 -0.74
C VAL A 7 14.21 24.65 -1.59
N TYR A 8 13.24 23.97 -2.19
CA TYR A 8 12.16 24.55 -2.97
C TYR A 8 10.84 24.44 -2.20
N THR A 9 10.04 25.51 -2.25
CA THR A 9 8.70 25.58 -1.64
C THR A 9 7.67 25.90 -2.72
N GLU A 10 7.69 25.09 -3.78
CA GLU A 10 6.85 25.24 -4.96
C GLU A 10 5.69 24.22 -4.93
N PRO A 11 4.64 24.41 -5.75
CA PRO A 11 3.63 23.39 -5.94
C PRO A 11 4.23 22.07 -6.41
N LEU A 12 3.81 20.98 -5.77
CA LEU A 12 4.29 19.63 -6.09
C LEU A 12 3.52 19.07 -7.30
N THR A 13 3.90 19.53 -8.49
CA THR A 13 3.43 18.99 -9.77
C THR A 13 4.59 18.42 -10.59
N PRO A 14 4.36 17.43 -11.46
CA PRO A 14 5.42 16.87 -12.30
C PRO A 14 6.16 17.91 -13.14
N GLU A 15 5.44 18.92 -13.67
CA GLU A 15 6.00 19.98 -14.50
C GLU A 15 7.00 20.83 -13.72
N ILE A 16 6.61 21.31 -12.53
CA ILE A 16 7.47 22.14 -11.69
C ILE A 16 8.68 21.34 -11.19
N VAL A 17 8.46 20.08 -10.77
CA VAL A 17 9.56 19.22 -10.34
C VAL A 17 10.52 18.93 -11.50
N SER A 18 10.03 18.75 -12.73
CA SER A 18 10.88 18.61 -13.92
C SER A 18 11.74 19.85 -14.18
N GLU A 19 11.19 21.06 -13.99
CA GLU A 19 11.98 22.31 -14.12
C GLU A 19 13.08 22.39 -13.05
N ILE A 20 12.79 21.99 -11.82
CA ILE A 20 13.79 21.95 -10.73
C ILE A 20 14.88 20.92 -11.06
N ILE A 21 14.52 19.71 -11.52
CA ILE A 21 15.46 18.65 -11.94
C ILE A 21 16.44 19.20 -12.99
N LYS A 22 15.93 19.89 -14.01
CA LYS A 22 16.76 20.51 -15.07
C LYS A 22 17.64 21.63 -14.53
N LYS A 23 17.08 22.50 -13.71
CA LYS A 23 17.79 23.66 -13.13
C LYS A 23 18.99 23.23 -12.25
N GLU A 24 18.79 22.21 -11.43
CA GLU A 24 19.79 21.72 -10.48
C GLU A 24 20.70 20.62 -11.07
N ASN A 25 20.49 20.21 -12.34
CA ASN A 25 21.19 19.10 -13.00
C ASN A 25 21.17 17.81 -12.14
N VAL A 26 19.98 17.41 -11.71
CA VAL A 26 19.78 16.26 -10.84
C VAL A 26 20.01 14.95 -11.61
N ASP A 27 20.82 14.05 -11.06
CA ASP A 27 21.12 12.72 -11.64
C ASP A 27 20.09 11.65 -11.25
N ALA A 28 19.43 11.83 -10.10
CA ALA A 28 18.51 10.84 -9.55
C ALA A 28 17.44 11.47 -8.65
N ILE A 29 16.29 10.80 -8.54
CA ILE A 29 15.22 11.16 -7.59
C ILE A 29 14.98 10.00 -6.62
N LEU A 30 14.58 10.31 -5.39
CA LEU A 30 14.22 9.34 -4.35
C LEU A 30 12.76 9.56 -3.89
N PRO A 31 11.77 9.08 -4.65
CA PRO A 31 10.37 9.35 -4.38
C PRO A 31 9.85 8.64 -3.13
N THR A 32 10.42 7.49 -2.77
CA THR A 32 9.99 6.65 -1.65
C THR A 32 10.12 7.32 -0.28
N MET A 33 10.83 8.45 -0.19
CA MET A 33 10.95 9.27 1.02
C MET A 33 9.94 10.41 1.07
N GLY A 34 9.19 10.65 0.00
CA GLY A 34 8.20 11.73 -0.13
C GLY A 34 6.75 11.31 0.17
N GLY A 35 6.54 10.13 0.76
CA GLY A 35 5.21 9.58 0.97
C GLY A 35 4.45 9.36 -0.34
N GLN A 36 3.13 9.31 -0.29
CA GLN A 36 2.28 9.12 -1.48
C GLN A 36 2.48 10.21 -2.54
N THR A 37 2.63 11.45 -2.10
CA THR A 37 2.88 12.57 -3.01
C THR A 37 4.17 12.36 -3.80
N GLY A 38 5.23 11.88 -3.18
CA GLY A 38 6.49 11.57 -3.86
C GLY A 38 6.33 10.50 -4.94
N LEU A 39 5.55 9.44 -4.66
CA LEU A 39 5.25 8.38 -5.62
C LEU A 39 4.41 8.92 -6.80
N ASN A 40 3.37 9.70 -6.52
CA ASN A 40 2.50 10.29 -7.55
C ASN A 40 3.28 11.23 -8.47
N ILE A 41 4.21 12.03 -7.94
CA ILE A 41 5.09 12.88 -8.74
C ILE A 41 6.00 12.03 -9.63
N ALA A 42 6.60 10.98 -9.09
CA ALA A 42 7.50 10.12 -9.85
C ALA A 42 6.77 9.40 -11.00
N THR A 43 5.58 8.86 -10.74
CA THR A 43 4.74 8.25 -11.80
C THR A 43 4.33 9.27 -12.84
N GLY A 44 3.89 10.48 -12.42
CA GLY A 44 3.54 11.57 -13.35
C GLY A 44 4.71 12.02 -14.21
N LEU A 45 5.92 12.14 -13.65
CA LEU A 45 7.14 12.42 -14.42
C LEU A 45 7.43 11.33 -15.44
N GLY A 46 7.24 10.05 -15.05
CA GLY A 46 7.40 8.90 -15.93
C GLY A 46 6.40 8.91 -17.10
N ASP A 47 5.12 9.16 -16.82
CA ASP A 47 4.04 9.21 -17.82
C ASP A 47 4.23 10.34 -18.85
N LEU A 48 4.80 11.45 -18.41
CA LEU A 48 5.13 12.59 -19.26
C LEU A 48 6.48 12.45 -19.98
N GLY A 49 7.24 11.38 -19.77
CA GLY A 49 8.57 11.17 -20.35
C GLY A 49 9.62 12.18 -19.86
N LEU A 50 9.47 12.71 -18.64
CA LEU A 50 10.34 13.74 -18.05
C LEU A 50 11.48 13.18 -17.20
N LEU A 51 11.65 11.85 -17.17
CA LEU A 51 12.72 11.13 -16.45
C LEU A 51 13.87 10.67 -17.35
N ASP A 52 13.98 11.18 -18.58
CA ASP A 52 15.05 10.78 -19.47
C ASP A 52 16.42 11.16 -18.88
N GLY A 53 17.28 10.14 -18.69
CA GLY A 53 18.59 10.32 -18.05
C GLY A 53 18.55 10.46 -16.51
N ILE A 54 17.38 10.44 -15.87
CA ILE A 54 17.23 10.56 -14.42
C ILE A 54 16.96 9.18 -13.81
N LYS A 55 17.79 8.78 -12.85
CA LYS A 55 17.62 7.51 -12.14
C LYS A 55 16.54 7.64 -11.06
N VAL A 56 15.60 6.71 -11.03
CA VAL A 56 14.65 6.57 -9.92
C VAL A 56 15.27 5.61 -8.89
N LEU A 57 15.46 6.09 -7.67
CA LEU A 57 16.05 5.33 -6.57
C LEU A 57 14.96 4.70 -5.70
N GLY A 58 15.26 3.53 -5.15
CA GLY A 58 14.32 2.74 -4.34
C GLY A 58 13.42 1.88 -5.24
N SER A 59 12.12 2.06 -5.17
CA SER A 59 11.16 1.36 -6.03
C SER A 59 11.11 2.00 -7.42
N ASP A 60 11.11 1.20 -8.47
CA ASP A 60 10.96 1.71 -9.84
C ASP A 60 9.50 2.14 -10.14
N ILE A 61 9.33 2.87 -11.25
CA ILE A 61 8.01 3.42 -11.63
C ILE A 61 7.00 2.30 -11.91
N GLN A 62 7.41 1.19 -12.51
CA GLN A 62 6.51 0.10 -12.81
C GLN A 62 6.05 -0.60 -11.52
N THR A 63 6.97 -0.86 -10.59
CA THR A 63 6.63 -1.41 -9.26
C THR A 63 5.63 -0.51 -8.53
N ILE A 64 5.82 0.83 -8.60
CA ILE A 64 4.88 1.78 -7.98
C ILE A 64 3.49 1.62 -8.63
N LYS A 65 3.40 1.58 -9.95
CA LYS A 65 2.14 1.40 -10.68
C LYS A 65 1.47 0.07 -10.36
N ASP A 66 2.24 -1.02 -10.31
CA ASP A 66 1.73 -2.36 -10.04
C ASP A 66 1.08 -2.50 -8.66
N VAL A 67 1.50 -1.70 -7.68
CA VAL A 67 0.92 -1.73 -6.33
C VAL A 67 -0.16 -0.67 -6.10
N GLU A 68 -0.16 0.42 -6.87
CA GLU A 68 -1.13 1.51 -6.76
C GLU A 68 -2.39 1.25 -7.61
N ASP A 69 -2.24 0.57 -8.73
CA ASP A 69 -3.36 0.17 -9.58
C ASP A 69 -3.98 -1.13 -9.05
N ARG A 70 -5.27 -1.08 -8.79
CA ARG A 70 -5.98 -2.19 -8.14
C ARG A 70 -6.02 -3.46 -8.98
N ASP A 71 -6.21 -3.32 -10.28
CA ASP A 71 -6.29 -4.48 -11.19
C ASP A 71 -4.91 -5.10 -11.37
N LEU A 72 -3.87 -4.26 -11.53
CA LEU A 72 -2.49 -4.73 -11.62
C LEU A 72 -2.06 -5.41 -10.32
N PHE A 73 -2.41 -4.82 -9.17
CA PHE A 73 -2.16 -5.41 -7.86
C PHE A 73 -2.86 -6.76 -7.69
N GLY A 74 -4.14 -6.85 -8.07
CA GLY A 74 -4.88 -8.11 -8.02
C GLY A 74 -4.22 -9.20 -8.86
N HIS A 75 -3.93 -8.92 -10.12
CA HIS A 75 -3.25 -9.86 -11.02
C HIS A 75 -1.85 -10.27 -10.50
N PHE A 76 -1.16 -9.34 -9.84
CA PHE A 76 0.15 -9.62 -9.27
C PHE A 76 0.05 -10.55 -8.06
N MET A 77 -0.90 -10.29 -7.16
CA MET A 77 -1.15 -11.16 -5.99
C MET A 77 -1.62 -12.55 -6.39
N ASP A 78 -2.47 -12.67 -7.41
CA ASP A 78 -2.90 -13.95 -7.96
C ASP A 78 -1.72 -14.79 -8.46
N LYS A 79 -0.77 -14.18 -9.18
CA LYS A 79 0.45 -14.88 -9.63
C LYS A 79 1.31 -15.38 -8.46
N LEU A 80 1.26 -14.68 -7.34
CA LEU A 80 1.96 -15.06 -6.12
C LEU A 80 1.17 -16.08 -5.29
N ASN A 81 -0.08 -16.36 -5.59
CA ASN A 81 -1.03 -17.07 -4.74
C ASN A 81 -1.10 -16.45 -3.34
N GLU A 82 -1.16 -15.11 -3.29
CA GLU A 82 -1.41 -14.37 -2.06
C GLU A 82 -2.86 -13.87 -2.08
N PRO A 83 -3.63 -14.16 -1.03
CA PRO A 83 -5.05 -13.81 -1.01
C PRO A 83 -5.25 -12.32 -0.79
N ILE A 84 -6.13 -11.72 -1.59
CA ILE A 84 -6.66 -10.37 -1.42
C ILE A 84 -8.17 -10.42 -1.28
N PRO A 85 -8.84 -9.38 -0.75
CA PRO A 85 -10.29 -9.28 -0.81
C PRO A 85 -10.76 -9.35 -2.27
N LYS A 86 -11.75 -10.19 -2.54
CA LYS A 86 -12.37 -10.25 -3.86
C LYS A 86 -13.05 -8.92 -4.19
N CYS A 87 -13.01 -8.53 -5.45
CA CYS A 87 -13.64 -7.31 -5.93
C CYS A 87 -14.18 -7.53 -7.34
N HIS A 88 -15.41 -7.06 -7.57
CA HIS A 88 -16.03 -7.02 -8.90
C HIS A 88 -16.49 -5.60 -9.21
N ALA A 89 -16.09 -5.09 -10.38
CA ALA A 89 -16.65 -3.86 -10.92
C ALA A 89 -17.93 -4.23 -11.69
N VAL A 90 -19.05 -3.56 -11.40
CA VAL A 90 -20.36 -3.87 -11.97
C VAL A 90 -21.05 -2.58 -12.42
N GLU A 91 -21.88 -2.69 -13.47
CA GLU A 91 -22.58 -1.57 -14.09
C GLU A 91 -24.11 -1.70 -13.96
N SER A 92 -24.56 -2.77 -13.30
CA SER A 92 -25.98 -3.02 -13.03
C SER A 92 -26.18 -3.72 -11.68
N VAL A 93 -27.42 -3.64 -11.18
CA VAL A 93 -27.81 -4.33 -9.93
C VAL A 93 -27.80 -5.85 -10.12
N GLU A 94 -28.16 -6.32 -11.31
CA GLU A 94 -28.14 -7.74 -11.67
C GLU A 94 -26.72 -8.30 -11.61
N GLU A 95 -25.75 -7.56 -12.13
CA GLU A 95 -24.33 -7.91 -12.02
C GLU A 95 -23.85 -7.89 -10.57
N ALA A 96 -24.30 -6.95 -9.76
CA ALA A 96 -23.98 -6.90 -8.33
C ALA A 96 -24.49 -8.16 -7.59
N ILE A 97 -25.72 -8.61 -7.87
CA ILE A 97 -26.27 -9.86 -7.32
C ILE A 97 -25.46 -11.08 -7.76
N GLU A 98 -25.00 -11.11 -9.01
CA GLU A 98 -24.14 -12.20 -9.50
C GLU A 98 -22.75 -12.19 -8.84
N ALA A 99 -22.14 -11.02 -8.68
CA ALA A 99 -20.86 -10.86 -8.00
C ALA A 99 -20.89 -11.40 -6.56
N VAL A 100 -21.97 -11.16 -5.84
CA VAL A 100 -22.12 -11.65 -4.45
C VAL A 100 -22.21 -13.16 -4.35
N LYS A 101 -22.62 -13.88 -5.39
CA LYS A 101 -22.61 -15.36 -5.39
C LYS A 101 -21.19 -15.93 -5.30
N ASP A 102 -20.22 -15.20 -5.86
CA ASP A 102 -18.79 -15.53 -5.76
C ASP A 102 -18.15 -15.05 -4.44
N ILE A 103 -18.57 -13.85 -3.96
CA ILE A 103 -17.96 -13.22 -2.78
C ILE A 103 -18.57 -13.73 -1.47
N GLY A 104 -19.89 -13.79 -1.39
CA GLY A 104 -20.67 -13.97 -0.15
C GLY A 104 -20.92 -12.65 0.59
N TYR A 105 -21.89 -12.68 1.53
CA TYR A 105 -22.17 -11.54 2.42
C TYR A 105 -21.35 -11.62 3.71
N PRO A 106 -21.00 -10.46 4.34
CA PRO A 106 -21.29 -9.10 3.90
C PRO A 106 -20.38 -8.63 2.78
N VAL A 107 -20.84 -7.66 1.97
CA VAL A 107 -20.03 -6.99 0.95
C VAL A 107 -20.02 -5.48 1.17
N ILE A 108 -18.99 -4.83 0.68
CA ILE A 108 -18.87 -3.36 0.64
C ILE A 108 -19.17 -2.91 -0.77
N VAL A 109 -20.15 -2.01 -0.92
CA VAL A 109 -20.48 -1.38 -2.20
C VAL A 109 -19.85 0.00 -2.23
N ARG A 110 -19.06 0.29 -3.26
CA ARG A 110 -18.41 1.59 -3.43
C ARG A 110 -18.61 2.13 -4.84
N PRO A 111 -19.27 3.29 -5.00
CA PRO A 111 -19.36 3.94 -6.30
C PRO A 111 -17.97 4.29 -6.84
N ALA A 112 -17.73 4.03 -8.13
CA ALA A 112 -16.51 4.40 -8.78
C ALA A 112 -16.40 5.93 -8.93
N PHE A 113 -15.21 6.48 -8.69
CA PHE A 113 -14.88 7.90 -8.88
C PHE A 113 -15.73 8.89 -8.06
N THR A 114 -16.25 8.49 -6.89
CA THR A 114 -16.90 9.42 -5.96
C THR A 114 -15.92 9.94 -4.91
N LEU A 115 -16.13 11.19 -4.46
CA LEU A 115 -15.34 11.80 -3.40
C LEU A 115 -15.94 11.43 -2.02
N GLY A 116 -15.06 11.02 -1.10
CA GLY A 116 -15.43 10.85 0.31
C GLY A 116 -16.36 9.68 0.63
N GLY A 117 -16.41 8.64 -0.23
CA GLY A 117 -17.23 7.44 0.04
C GLY A 117 -18.75 7.65 -0.04
N THR A 118 -19.20 8.77 -0.63
CA THR A 118 -20.62 9.09 -0.79
C THR A 118 -21.30 8.07 -1.69
N GLY A 119 -22.46 7.55 -1.26
CA GLY A 119 -23.26 6.59 -2.03
C GLY A 119 -22.84 5.13 -1.85
N GLY A 120 -21.78 4.86 -1.07
CA GLY A 120 -21.38 3.50 -0.70
C GLY A 120 -21.96 3.03 0.63
N GLY A 121 -21.81 1.74 0.92
CA GLY A 121 -22.27 1.14 2.17
C GLY A 121 -21.87 -0.33 2.29
N VAL A 122 -22.28 -0.93 3.41
CA VAL A 122 -22.14 -2.36 3.66
C VAL A 122 -23.48 -3.04 3.50
N ALA A 123 -23.54 -4.07 2.66
CA ALA A 123 -24.73 -4.89 2.47
C ALA A 123 -24.55 -6.25 3.16
N TYR A 124 -25.49 -6.61 4.00
CA TYR A 124 -25.51 -7.89 4.73
C TYR A 124 -26.46 -8.91 4.09
N ASN A 125 -27.27 -8.48 3.14
CA ASN A 125 -28.24 -9.30 2.42
C ASN A 125 -28.56 -8.69 1.06
N GLU A 126 -29.36 -9.40 0.25
CA GLU A 126 -29.68 -8.99 -1.12
C GLU A 126 -30.53 -7.71 -1.16
N GLU A 127 -31.45 -7.49 -0.21
CA GLU A 127 -32.31 -6.29 -0.18
C GLU A 127 -31.43 -5.03 0.04
N GLU A 128 -30.50 -5.08 1.00
CA GLU A 128 -29.53 -4.00 1.25
C GLU A 128 -28.58 -3.80 0.06
N LEU A 129 -28.14 -4.89 -0.57
CA LEU A 129 -27.29 -4.82 -1.76
C LEU A 129 -28.00 -4.07 -2.90
N ILE A 130 -29.25 -4.41 -3.19
CA ILE A 130 -30.04 -3.77 -4.25
C ILE A 130 -30.20 -2.27 -3.97
N GLU A 131 -30.53 -1.90 -2.73
CA GLU A 131 -30.71 -0.51 -2.34
C GLU A 131 -29.41 0.30 -2.51
N ILE A 132 -28.30 -0.21 -1.93
CA ILE A 132 -27.02 0.50 -1.94
C ILE A 132 -26.43 0.52 -3.34
N ALA A 133 -26.49 -0.59 -4.10
CA ALA A 133 -25.96 -0.63 -5.46
C ALA A 133 -26.73 0.29 -6.41
N THR A 134 -28.07 0.35 -6.31
CA THR A 134 -28.88 1.29 -7.09
C THR A 134 -28.48 2.73 -6.81
N HIS A 135 -28.38 3.11 -5.55
CA HIS A 135 -27.96 4.45 -5.16
C HIS A 135 -26.51 4.74 -5.60
N GLY A 136 -25.63 3.76 -5.46
CA GLY A 136 -24.23 3.88 -5.87
C GLY A 136 -24.03 4.07 -7.38
N LEU A 137 -24.78 3.34 -8.20
CA LEU A 137 -24.79 3.49 -9.65
C LEU A 137 -25.26 4.89 -10.07
N ASP A 138 -26.32 5.40 -9.45
CA ASP A 138 -26.85 6.75 -9.71
C ASP A 138 -25.84 7.85 -9.33
N MET A 139 -25.03 7.63 -8.29
CA MET A 139 -24.02 8.59 -7.82
C MET A 139 -22.71 8.52 -8.58
N SER A 140 -22.42 7.43 -9.27
CA SER A 140 -21.19 7.23 -10.02
C SER A 140 -21.21 7.99 -11.34
N PHE A 141 -20.15 8.78 -11.60
CA PHE A 141 -20.01 9.53 -12.86
C PHE A 141 -19.93 8.63 -14.11
N ILE A 142 -19.54 7.37 -13.92
CA ILE A 142 -19.40 6.39 -15.01
C ILE A 142 -20.39 5.24 -14.90
N ASN A 143 -21.41 5.39 -14.03
CA ASN A 143 -22.45 4.39 -13.77
C ASN A 143 -21.87 3.02 -13.39
N GLN A 144 -20.86 2.98 -12.52
CA GLN A 144 -20.19 1.77 -12.09
C GLN A 144 -20.02 1.77 -10.56
N VAL A 145 -20.22 0.61 -9.94
CA VAL A 145 -19.90 0.37 -8.53
C VAL A 145 -18.94 -0.81 -8.38
N LEU A 146 -18.17 -0.80 -7.32
CA LEU A 146 -17.31 -1.90 -6.89
C LEU A 146 -18.02 -2.68 -5.79
N ILE A 147 -18.08 -3.99 -5.94
CA ILE A 147 -18.56 -4.92 -4.92
C ILE A 147 -17.34 -5.60 -4.33
N ASP A 148 -16.99 -5.23 -3.11
CA ASP A 148 -15.81 -5.73 -2.41
C ASP A 148 -16.20 -6.74 -1.34
N GLU A 149 -15.42 -7.81 -1.21
CA GLU A 149 -15.46 -8.69 -0.05
C GLU A 149 -15.19 -7.89 1.23
N SER A 150 -16.06 -8.05 2.22
CA SER A 150 -15.93 -7.33 3.47
C SER A 150 -15.00 -8.07 4.43
N VAL A 151 -13.98 -7.36 4.88
CA VAL A 151 -13.10 -7.78 5.97
C VAL A 151 -13.37 -6.97 7.26
N LEU A 152 -14.55 -6.35 7.35
CA LEU A 152 -14.96 -5.62 8.55
C LEU A 152 -14.93 -6.52 9.78
N GLY A 153 -14.36 -6.00 10.87
CA GLY A 153 -14.22 -6.74 12.12
C GLY A 153 -13.04 -7.72 12.16
N TRP A 154 -12.33 -7.93 11.03
CA TRP A 154 -11.06 -8.65 11.04
C TRP A 154 -10.00 -7.83 11.76
N LYS A 155 -8.96 -8.49 12.29
CA LYS A 155 -7.81 -7.83 12.89
C LYS A 155 -6.89 -7.30 11.81
N GLU A 156 -6.31 -6.13 12.05
CA GLU A 156 -5.34 -5.53 11.13
C GLU A 156 -3.93 -5.65 11.68
N PHE A 157 -3.03 -6.14 10.82
CA PHE A 157 -1.60 -6.25 11.11
C PHE A 157 -0.78 -5.59 10.00
N GLU A 158 0.32 -4.98 10.40
CA GLU A 158 1.26 -4.36 9.49
C GLU A 158 2.65 -4.94 9.67
N TYR A 159 3.39 -5.08 8.56
CA TYR A 159 4.78 -5.51 8.55
C TYR A 159 5.64 -4.45 7.87
N GLU A 160 6.66 -3.97 8.60
CA GLU A 160 7.71 -3.14 8.04
C GLU A 160 8.84 -4.05 7.56
N VAL A 161 9.06 -4.05 6.26
CA VAL A 161 10.00 -4.94 5.58
C VAL A 161 11.05 -4.10 4.88
N MET A 162 12.29 -4.59 4.85
CA MET A 162 13.36 -3.97 4.07
C MET A 162 14.07 -4.99 3.21
N ARG A 163 14.45 -4.58 2.01
CA ARG A 163 15.19 -5.40 1.07
C ARG A 163 16.24 -4.56 0.33
N ASP A 164 17.43 -5.11 0.15
CA ASP A 164 18.49 -4.49 -0.65
C ASP A 164 18.63 -5.11 -2.06
N LYS A 165 19.58 -4.63 -2.83
CA LYS A 165 19.83 -5.07 -4.20
C LYS A 165 20.35 -6.52 -4.31
N GLU A 166 20.97 -7.05 -3.26
CA GLU A 166 21.49 -8.42 -3.18
C GLU A 166 20.47 -9.42 -2.64
N ASP A 167 19.18 -8.98 -2.56
CA ASP A 167 18.06 -9.77 -2.07
C ASP A 167 18.10 -10.11 -0.57
N THR A 168 18.96 -9.45 0.21
CA THR A 168 18.89 -9.55 1.66
C THR A 168 17.58 -8.86 2.11
N CYS A 169 16.70 -9.63 2.75
CA CYS A 169 15.38 -9.17 3.15
C CYS A 169 15.19 -9.40 4.65
N ILE A 170 14.75 -8.37 5.36
CA ILE A 170 14.49 -8.42 6.80
C ILE A 170 13.10 -7.89 7.13
N ILE A 171 12.47 -8.47 8.15
CA ILE A 171 11.33 -7.88 8.84
C ILE A 171 11.90 -7.01 9.98
N VAL A 172 11.63 -5.72 9.91
CA VAL A 172 12.06 -4.78 10.96
C VAL A 172 11.13 -4.87 12.17
N CYS A 173 9.82 -4.91 11.90
CA CYS A 173 8.80 -4.92 12.94
C CYS A 173 7.49 -5.45 12.36
N ASN A 174 6.71 -6.15 13.19
CA ASN A 174 5.29 -6.32 12.99
C ASN A 174 4.52 -5.41 13.96
N MET A 175 3.35 -4.98 13.57
CA MET A 175 2.49 -4.09 14.35
C MET A 175 1.06 -4.57 14.26
N GLU A 176 0.28 -4.22 15.27
CA GLU A 176 -1.15 -4.52 15.34
C GLU A 176 -1.93 -3.22 15.53
N ASN A 177 -2.94 -3.03 14.72
CA ASN A 177 -3.97 -2.02 14.94
C ASN A 177 -4.98 -2.59 15.94
N ILE A 178 -5.19 -1.91 17.06
CA ILE A 178 -6.09 -2.38 18.12
C ILE A 178 -7.55 -2.31 17.66
N ASP A 179 -7.88 -1.30 16.88
CA ASP A 179 -9.19 -1.19 16.27
C ASP A 179 -9.30 -2.16 15.08
N PRO A 180 -10.48 -2.78 14.89
CA PRO A 180 -10.67 -3.73 13.79
C PRO A 180 -10.69 -3.05 12.43
N MET A 181 -10.54 -3.84 11.36
CA MET A 181 -10.71 -3.39 10.00
C MET A 181 -12.01 -2.61 9.81
N GLY A 182 -11.93 -1.50 9.06
CA GLY A 182 -12.99 -0.53 8.86
C GLY A 182 -12.74 0.82 9.55
N ILE A 183 -11.81 0.87 10.50
CA ILE A 183 -11.31 2.13 11.09
C ILE A 183 -9.97 2.45 10.41
N HIS A 184 -9.82 3.68 9.96
CA HIS A 184 -8.61 4.09 9.25
C HIS A 184 -7.38 3.97 10.17
N THR A 185 -6.30 3.34 9.69
CA THR A 185 -5.06 3.12 10.45
C THR A 185 -4.48 4.39 11.08
N GLY A 186 -4.70 5.56 10.46
CA GLY A 186 -4.29 6.85 11.00
C GLY A 186 -5.05 7.33 12.22
N GLU A 187 -6.20 6.71 12.53
CA GLU A 187 -7.07 7.02 13.67
C GLU A 187 -7.05 5.90 14.72
N SER A 188 -6.47 4.75 14.39
CA SER A 188 -6.33 3.59 15.25
C SER A 188 -5.13 3.69 16.19
N VAL A 189 -5.23 3.03 17.34
CA VAL A 189 -4.08 2.79 18.22
C VAL A 189 -3.26 1.63 17.68
N VAL A 190 -1.98 1.90 17.41
CA VAL A 190 -1.05 0.89 16.86
C VAL A 190 -0.08 0.44 17.95
N VAL A 191 0.09 -0.87 18.10
CA VAL A 191 1.01 -1.49 19.04
C VAL A 191 2.12 -2.22 18.32
N ALA A 192 3.36 -2.00 18.73
CA ALA A 192 4.56 -2.67 18.22
C ALA A 192 5.36 -3.31 19.37
N PRO A 193 5.71 -4.60 19.32
CA PRO A 193 5.27 -5.58 18.33
C PRO A 193 3.80 -5.99 18.50
N ALA A 194 3.22 -6.65 17.48
CA ALA A 194 1.87 -7.22 17.56
C ALA A 194 1.71 -8.13 18.78
N GLN A 195 0.58 -8.01 19.50
CA GLN A 195 0.35 -8.70 20.77
C GLN A 195 -0.59 -9.91 20.64
N ASN A 196 -1.49 -9.89 19.68
CA ASN A 196 -2.54 -10.89 19.53
C ASN A 196 -2.36 -11.79 18.30
N LEU A 197 -1.13 -11.95 17.82
CA LEU A 197 -0.78 -12.81 16.71
C LEU A 197 -0.09 -14.07 17.25
N ASN A 198 -0.65 -15.25 16.96
CA ASN A 198 0.00 -16.50 17.33
C ASN A 198 1.20 -16.79 16.39
N ASP A 199 2.08 -17.73 16.79
CA ASP A 199 3.31 -18.02 16.06
C ASP A 199 3.04 -18.49 14.62
N ARG A 200 2.01 -19.31 14.39
CA ARG A 200 1.66 -19.81 13.06
C ARG A 200 1.27 -18.68 12.13
N ASP A 201 0.38 -17.82 12.57
CA ASP A 201 -0.11 -16.69 11.77
C ASP A 201 1.00 -15.65 11.58
N SER A 202 1.81 -15.41 12.61
CA SER A 202 2.99 -14.54 12.53
C SER A 202 3.98 -15.02 11.45
N GLN A 203 4.27 -16.32 11.39
CA GLN A 203 5.15 -16.86 10.36
C GLN A 203 4.51 -16.78 8.97
N ALA A 204 3.22 -17.05 8.83
CA ALA A 204 2.52 -16.97 7.56
C ALA A 204 2.56 -15.54 6.99
N LEU A 205 2.25 -14.53 7.80
CA LEU A 205 2.31 -13.12 7.36
C LEU A 205 3.74 -12.65 7.08
N ARG A 206 4.71 -13.14 7.85
CA ARG A 206 6.13 -12.88 7.60
C ARG A 206 6.58 -13.45 6.26
N ASP A 207 6.24 -14.71 5.96
CA ASP A 207 6.62 -15.37 4.73
C ASP A 207 5.94 -14.72 3.51
N ALA A 208 4.66 -14.36 3.63
CA ALA A 208 3.94 -13.58 2.63
C ALA A 208 4.62 -12.22 2.38
N SER A 209 5.00 -11.51 3.45
CA SER A 209 5.67 -10.21 3.34
C SER A 209 7.00 -10.31 2.59
N ILE A 210 7.83 -11.28 2.92
CA ILE A 210 9.12 -11.52 2.24
C ILE A 210 8.91 -11.90 0.77
N LYS A 211 7.94 -12.76 0.50
CA LYS A 211 7.58 -13.21 -0.86
C LYS A 211 7.13 -12.03 -1.73
N ILE A 212 6.26 -11.18 -1.19
CA ILE A 212 5.71 -10.02 -1.90
C ILE A 212 6.81 -9.00 -2.22
N ILE A 213 7.62 -8.57 -1.21
CA ILE A 213 8.66 -7.54 -1.44
C ILE A 213 9.72 -8.01 -2.44
N ARG A 214 10.06 -9.30 -2.42
CA ARG A 214 10.99 -9.90 -3.39
C ARG A 214 10.43 -9.91 -4.79
N ALA A 215 9.19 -10.36 -4.94
CA ALA A 215 8.54 -10.44 -6.24
C ALA A 215 8.33 -9.06 -6.89
N LEU A 216 8.04 -8.04 -6.08
CA LEU A 216 7.94 -6.64 -6.52
C LEU A 216 9.30 -6.00 -6.81
N GLY A 217 10.41 -6.63 -6.41
CA GLY A 217 11.75 -6.07 -6.62
C GLY A 217 12.04 -4.79 -5.84
N ILE A 218 11.26 -4.49 -4.80
CA ILE A 218 11.40 -3.27 -3.99
C ILE A 218 12.78 -3.22 -3.36
N GLN A 219 13.44 -2.06 -3.41
CA GLN A 219 14.70 -1.76 -2.74
C GLN A 219 14.48 -0.64 -1.73
N GLY A 220 14.75 -0.91 -0.46
CA GLY A 220 14.48 -0.02 0.66
C GLY A 220 13.36 -0.54 1.55
N GLY A 221 12.65 0.37 2.21
CA GLY A 221 11.54 0.06 3.12
C GLY A 221 10.21 -0.11 2.39
N CYS A 222 9.40 -1.03 2.90
CA CYS A 222 8.06 -1.30 2.42
C CYS A 222 7.17 -1.63 3.62
N ASN A 223 5.95 -1.11 3.61
CA ASN A 223 4.89 -1.48 4.55
C ASN A 223 3.89 -2.39 3.85
N ILE A 224 3.51 -3.49 4.51
CA ILE A 224 2.48 -4.42 4.02
C ILE A 224 1.41 -4.54 5.08
N GLN A 225 0.15 -4.37 4.70
CA GLN A 225 -1.02 -4.46 5.57
C GLN A 225 -1.81 -5.72 5.28
N PHE A 226 -2.21 -6.40 6.35
CA PHE A 226 -2.96 -7.64 6.35
C PHE A 226 -4.23 -7.51 7.19
N ALA A 227 -5.33 -8.05 6.69
CA ALA A 227 -6.49 -8.40 7.49
C ALA A 227 -6.40 -9.87 7.88
N VAL A 228 -6.66 -10.20 9.15
CA VAL A 228 -6.66 -11.57 9.66
C VAL A 228 -8.00 -11.86 10.33
N ASN A 229 -8.67 -12.90 9.86
CA ASN A 229 -9.91 -13.37 10.45
C ASN A 229 -9.64 -13.89 11.88
N PRO A 230 -10.23 -13.32 12.93
CA PRO A 230 -9.95 -13.69 14.30
C PRO A 230 -10.42 -15.11 14.68
N GLU A 231 -11.35 -15.70 13.90
CA GLU A 231 -11.92 -17.02 14.17
C GLU A 231 -11.18 -18.13 13.43
N THR A 232 -10.79 -17.88 12.17
CA THR A 232 -10.23 -18.91 11.30
C THR A 232 -8.71 -18.81 11.14
N GLY A 233 -8.13 -17.62 11.37
CA GLY A 233 -6.73 -17.31 11.07
C GLY A 233 -6.48 -17.12 9.57
N GLU A 234 -7.51 -17.09 8.72
CA GLU A 234 -7.38 -16.71 7.31
C GLU A 234 -6.89 -15.26 7.22
N TYR A 235 -5.96 -15.00 6.31
CA TYR A 235 -5.50 -13.63 6.08
C TYR A 235 -5.76 -13.18 4.64
N LYS A 236 -5.77 -11.87 4.47
CA LYS A 236 -5.80 -11.20 3.17
C LYS A 236 -4.82 -10.05 3.15
N VAL A 237 -4.12 -9.88 2.04
CA VAL A 237 -3.28 -8.70 1.80
C VAL A 237 -4.17 -7.55 1.42
N ILE A 238 -4.09 -6.46 2.17
CA ILE A 238 -4.93 -5.27 1.95
C ILE A 238 -4.25 -4.28 1.04
N GLU A 239 -3.00 -3.93 1.37
CA GLU A 239 -2.19 -3.03 0.55
C GLU A 239 -0.70 -3.25 0.77
N VAL A 240 0.08 -2.82 -0.21
CA VAL A 240 1.54 -2.76 -0.16
C VAL A 240 1.97 -1.33 -0.45
N ASN A 241 2.71 -0.74 0.48
CA ASN A 241 3.22 0.62 0.34
C ASN A 241 4.73 0.57 0.07
N PRO A 242 5.21 0.74 -1.19
CA PRO A 242 6.62 0.61 -1.56
C PRO A 242 7.41 1.87 -1.19
N ARG A 243 7.25 2.35 0.02
CA ARG A 243 7.79 3.61 0.52
C ARG A 243 7.87 3.63 2.05
N VAL A 244 8.63 4.58 2.57
CA VAL A 244 8.60 4.92 3.99
C VAL A 244 7.26 5.62 4.33
N SER A 245 6.67 5.25 5.45
CA SER A 245 5.34 5.67 5.87
C SER A 245 5.32 6.15 7.34
N ARG A 246 4.14 6.49 7.84
CA ARG A 246 3.95 6.81 9.27
C ARG A 246 4.24 5.60 10.16
N SER A 247 3.86 4.41 9.72
CA SER A 247 4.14 3.14 10.40
C SER A 247 5.65 2.87 10.46
N SER A 248 6.41 3.20 9.42
CA SER A 248 7.88 3.12 9.44
C SER A 248 8.50 4.02 10.52
N ALA A 249 7.94 5.21 10.73
CA ALA A 249 8.40 6.10 11.80
C ALA A 249 8.08 5.52 13.20
N LEU A 250 6.90 4.94 13.38
CA LEU A 250 6.50 4.26 14.61
C LEU A 250 7.40 3.04 14.86
N ALA A 251 7.57 2.17 13.86
CA ALA A 251 8.44 1.00 13.94
C ALA A 251 9.88 1.38 14.28
N SER A 252 10.41 2.45 13.65
CA SER A 252 11.74 2.97 13.97
C SER A 252 11.87 3.41 15.41
N LYS A 253 10.83 4.05 15.96
CA LYS A 253 10.81 4.50 17.35
C LYS A 253 10.68 3.32 18.32
N ALA A 254 9.88 2.33 17.97
CA ALA A 254 9.64 1.15 18.82
C ALA A 254 10.85 0.22 18.88
N THR A 255 11.53 0.02 17.75
CA THR A 255 12.65 -0.92 17.63
C THR A 255 14.02 -0.28 17.82
N GLY A 256 14.12 1.04 17.65
CA GLY A 256 15.40 1.76 17.53
C GLY A 256 16.01 1.67 16.14
N TYR A 257 15.48 0.85 15.22
CA TYR A 257 16.03 0.67 13.87
C TYR A 257 15.62 1.82 12.95
N PRO A 258 16.58 2.62 12.43
CA PRO A 258 16.26 3.86 11.72
C PRO A 258 15.89 3.59 10.26
N ILE A 259 14.66 3.11 10.00
CA ILE A 259 14.16 2.65 8.69
C ILE A 259 14.44 3.67 7.58
N ALA A 260 14.09 4.94 7.76
CA ALA A 260 14.27 5.97 6.75
C ALA A 260 15.76 6.15 6.36
N LYS A 261 16.65 6.20 7.38
CA LYS A 261 18.10 6.32 7.15
C LYS A 261 18.65 5.11 6.40
N ILE A 262 18.22 3.90 6.78
CA ILE A 262 18.67 2.67 6.14
C ILE A 262 18.13 2.58 4.71
N SER A 263 16.84 2.87 4.49
CA SER A 263 16.23 2.92 3.16
C SER A 263 16.97 3.87 2.21
N SER A 264 17.36 5.05 2.71
CA SER A 264 18.14 6.01 1.90
C SER A 264 19.52 5.45 1.52
N LYS A 265 20.19 4.74 2.42
CA LYS A 265 21.48 4.09 2.13
C LYS A 265 21.34 2.96 1.11
N ILE A 266 20.29 2.13 1.24
CA ILE A 266 19.98 1.08 0.28
C ILE A 266 19.71 1.69 -1.10
N ALA A 267 18.92 2.75 -1.18
CA ALA A 267 18.63 3.47 -2.42
C ALA A 267 19.89 4.00 -3.11
N LEU A 268 20.93 4.37 -2.33
CA LEU A 268 22.25 4.76 -2.82
C LEU A 268 23.15 3.56 -3.18
N GLY A 269 22.66 2.33 -3.07
CA GLY A 269 23.32 1.12 -3.51
C GLY A 269 24.10 0.36 -2.45
N MET A 270 24.02 0.74 -1.17
CA MET A 270 24.57 -0.06 -0.06
C MET A 270 23.69 -1.30 0.19
N THR A 271 24.33 -2.39 0.61
CA THR A 271 23.64 -3.59 1.08
C THR A 271 23.38 -3.53 2.59
N LEU A 272 22.44 -4.33 3.07
CA LEU A 272 22.14 -4.42 4.50
C LEU A 272 23.35 -4.89 5.31
N ASP A 273 24.18 -5.77 4.73
CA ASP A 273 25.41 -6.27 5.37
C ASP A 273 26.49 -5.19 5.49
N GLU A 274 26.53 -4.23 4.56
CA GLU A 274 27.48 -3.10 4.61
C GLU A 274 27.02 -2.01 5.57
N ILE A 275 25.72 -1.96 5.89
CA ILE A 275 25.18 -0.93 6.77
C ILE A 275 25.32 -1.37 8.22
N LYS A 276 26.16 -0.64 8.97
CA LYS A 276 26.33 -0.91 10.40
C LYS A 276 24.97 -0.83 11.12
N ASN A 277 24.63 -1.90 11.81
CA ASN A 277 23.53 -1.95 12.75
C ASN A 277 24.06 -1.61 14.16
N ASP A 278 23.55 -0.56 14.75
CA ASP A 278 23.95 -0.06 16.07
C ASP A 278 22.98 -0.48 17.19
N ILE A 279 22.06 -1.42 16.89
CA ILE A 279 21.01 -1.92 17.82
C ILE A 279 21.39 -3.31 18.29
#